data_3cca4f81155942d6c2f038e65b50ee10
#
_entry.id   3cca4f81155942d6c2f038e65b50ee10
#
_cell.length_a   1.000
_cell.length_b   1.000
_cell.length_c   1.000
_cell.angle_alpha   90.00
_cell.angle_beta   90.00
_cell.angle_gamma   90.00
#
_symmetry.space_group_name_H-M   'P 1'
#
loop_
_entity.id
_entity.type
_entity.pdbx_description
1 polymer ?
#
loop_
_entity_poly.entity_id
_entity_poly.type
_entity_poly.pdbx_seq_one_letter_code
_entity_poly.pdbx_strand_id
1 'polypeptide(L)'
;MAKKLKKVVKYTVAIALAAVLLWMALRGIDWNVFLEGLKQTRWGFVVLSVGCALCSNIFRAERWRDLMLPIDPNASRRRLWDSLNIGNAVSVAVPWAGLLVRTGAVKGNGASYDKTLGTILMERTWDMLMVLLLIISAVLANSGDIARFLIDKVAVPFAGRMNLVVCLVLLALIALAAGGIWFIYHFRKQWPLMDKLASWIDGTLVGFKSFKDVRYKGRFVFYSVMVWLTYAAMCWCVFEAIPALEHLNFADALFISAVGSLSSLVPVPGGFGAYHYLVALAISTIYGASWETGILFATLNHESRALLLLVLGGISSVSSQIDGKKKS
;
A
#
# COMPACT_ATOMS: atom_id res chain seq x y z
N MET A 1 13.27 -27.61 -11.80
CA MET A 1 14.40 -26.73 -11.53
C MET A 1 14.12 -25.26 -11.95
N ALA A 2 13.74 -24.96 -13.16
CA ALA A 2 13.50 -23.58 -13.65
C ALA A 2 12.49 -22.73 -12.86
N LYS A 3 11.39 -23.33 -12.34
CA LYS A 3 10.40 -22.60 -11.51
C LYS A 3 10.94 -22.20 -10.13
N LYS A 4 11.80 -23.03 -9.51
CA LYS A 4 12.49 -22.68 -8.25
C LYS A 4 13.50 -21.55 -8.48
N LEU A 5 14.29 -21.63 -9.56
CA LEU A 5 15.28 -20.62 -9.90
C LEU A 5 14.62 -19.25 -10.16
N LYS A 6 13.53 -19.19 -10.93
CA LYS A 6 12.76 -17.95 -11.16
C LYS A 6 12.22 -17.32 -9.88
N LYS A 7 11.75 -18.16 -8.91
CA LYS A 7 11.31 -17.65 -7.60
C LYS A 7 12.48 -17.07 -6.81
N VAL A 8 13.59 -17.80 -6.73
CA VAL A 8 14.80 -17.33 -6.03
C VAL A 8 15.28 -16.00 -6.63
N VAL A 9 15.44 -15.89 -7.94
CA VAL A 9 15.85 -14.65 -8.62
C VAL A 9 14.91 -13.49 -8.30
N LYS A 10 13.59 -13.70 -8.36
CA LYS A 10 12.60 -12.65 -8.04
C LYS A 10 12.74 -12.13 -6.61
N TYR A 11 12.89 -13.01 -5.63
CA TYR A 11 13.06 -12.61 -4.22
C TYR A 11 14.42 -11.95 -3.99
N THR A 12 15.49 -12.47 -4.59
CA THR A 12 16.82 -11.87 -4.50
C THR A 12 16.82 -10.44 -5.06
N VAL A 13 16.21 -10.20 -6.22
CA VAL A 13 16.10 -8.86 -6.81
C VAL A 13 15.27 -7.92 -5.90
N ALA A 14 14.14 -8.37 -5.36
CA ALA A 14 13.32 -7.55 -4.47
C ALA A 14 14.06 -7.20 -3.17
N ILE A 15 14.78 -8.16 -2.58
CA ILE A 15 15.58 -7.94 -1.37
C ILE A 15 16.78 -7.05 -1.68
N ALA A 16 17.47 -7.26 -2.80
CA ALA A 16 18.57 -6.41 -3.22
C ALA A 16 18.12 -4.96 -3.43
N LEU A 17 16.98 -4.76 -4.09
CA LEU A 17 16.40 -3.42 -4.27
C LEU A 17 16.06 -2.77 -2.93
N ALA A 18 15.43 -3.51 -2.01
CA ALA A 18 15.15 -3.02 -0.66
C ALA A 18 16.43 -2.64 0.09
N ALA A 19 17.47 -3.47 0.01
CA ALA A 19 18.77 -3.22 0.64
C ALA A 19 19.44 -1.97 0.06
N VAL A 20 19.42 -1.79 -1.28
CA VAL A 20 19.94 -0.59 -1.93
C VAL A 20 19.19 0.67 -1.49
N LEU A 21 17.85 0.63 -1.47
CA LEU A 21 17.03 1.78 -1.05
C LEU A 21 17.24 2.10 0.44
N LEU A 22 17.34 1.08 1.28
CA LEU A 22 17.65 1.27 2.70
C LEU A 22 19.07 1.82 2.89
N TRP A 23 20.05 1.29 2.16
CA TRP A 23 21.40 1.83 2.17
C TRP A 23 21.45 3.30 1.71
N MET A 24 20.72 3.67 0.65
CA MET A 24 20.59 5.05 0.22
C MET A 24 19.96 5.95 1.28
N ALA A 25 18.96 5.45 2.00
CA ALA A 25 18.29 6.16 3.08
C ALA A 25 19.22 6.36 4.30
N LEU A 26 20.02 5.33 4.62
CA LEU A 26 20.89 5.33 5.80
C LEU A 26 22.31 5.85 5.53
N ARG A 27 22.68 6.04 4.27
CA ARG A 27 24.01 6.53 3.89
C ARG A 27 24.22 7.96 4.37
N GLY A 28 25.30 8.16 5.09
CA GLY A 28 25.70 9.48 5.59
C GLY A 28 24.95 9.96 6.84
N ILE A 29 24.13 9.09 7.48
CA ILE A 29 23.50 9.42 8.75
C ILE A 29 24.55 9.61 9.85
N ASP A 30 24.42 10.69 10.60
CA ASP A 30 25.05 10.80 11.91
C ASP A 30 24.23 10.01 12.93
N TRP A 31 24.75 8.84 13.30
CA TRP A 31 24.09 7.94 14.25
C TRP A 31 23.94 8.55 15.65
N ASN A 32 24.81 9.50 16.05
CA ASN A 32 24.68 10.17 17.33
C ASN A 32 23.47 11.09 17.32
N VAL A 33 23.28 11.86 16.25
CA VAL A 33 22.10 12.73 16.06
C VAL A 33 20.81 11.90 16.02
N PHE A 34 20.82 10.80 15.29
CA PHE A 34 19.66 9.88 15.21
C PHE A 34 19.31 9.29 16.59
N LEU A 35 20.30 8.77 17.31
CA LEU A 35 20.09 8.17 18.64
C LEU A 35 19.68 9.21 19.69
N GLU A 36 20.17 10.43 19.60
CA GLU A 36 19.73 11.51 20.46
C GLU A 36 18.27 11.88 20.21
N GLY A 37 17.87 12.01 18.94
CA GLY A 37 16.46 12.19 18.55
C GLY A 37 15.57 11.05 19.06
N LEU A 38 16.06 9.82 19.01
CA LEU A 38 15.31 8.65 19.51
C LEU A 38 15.13 8.70 21.04
N LYS A 39 16.15 9.18 21.79
CA LYS A 39 16.05 9.37 23.26
C LYS A 39 15.06 10.47 23.62
N GLN A 40 15.00 11.53 22.81
CA GLN A 40 14.08 12.66 23.02
C GLN A 40 12.65 12.37 22.57
N THR A 41 12.42 11.23 21.89
CA THR A 41 11.11 10.85 21.37
C THR A 41 10.08 10.69 22.49
N ARG A 42 8.94 11.36 22.36
CA ARG A 42 7.79 11.27 23.27
C ARG A 42 6.97 10.01 22.93
N TRP A 43 7.35 8.87 23.48
CA TRP A 43 6.80 7.53 23.15
C TRP A 43 5.28 7.40 23.29
N GLY A 44 4.64 8.22 24.14
CA GLY A 44 3.18 8.25 24.25
C GLY A 44 2.49 8.56 22.94
N PHE A 45 3.02 9.47 22.14
CA PHE A 45 2.50 9.79 20.81
C PHE A 45 2.75 8.66 19.80
N VAL A 46 3.86 7.94 19.91
CA VAL A 46 4.12 6.76 19.07
C VAL A 46 3.09 5.67 19.37
N VAL A 47 2.75 5.43 20.62
CA VAL A 47 1.66 4.50 21.00
C VAL A 47 0.32 4.97 20.46
N LEU A 48 0.01 6.27 20.52
CA LEU A 48 -1.21 6.84 19.94
C LEU A 48 -1.24 6.65 18.41
N SER A 49 -0.11 6.82 17.73
CA SER A 49 0.03 6.53 16.29
C SER A 49 -0.33 5.08 15.97
N VAL A 50 0.11 4.10 16.78
CA VAL A 50 -0.29 2.69 16.62
C VAL A 50 -1.80 2.52 16.81
N GLY A 51 -2.43 3.23 17.72
CA GLY A 51 -3.88 3.27 17.87
C GLY A 51 -4.59 3.79 16.61
N CYS A 52 -4.07 4.87 16.01
CA CYS A 52 -4.58 5.38 14.72
C CYS A 52 -4.40 4.35 13.59
N ALA A 53 -3.27 3.62 13.57
CA ALA A 53 -3.03 2.55 12.61
C ALA A 53 -4.05 1.41 12.73
N LEU A 54 -4.41 1.04 13.95
CA LEU A 54 -5.45 0.05 14.20
C LEU A 54 -6.83 0.53 13.70
N CYS A 55 -7.21 1.78 14.00
CA CYS A 55 -8.43 2.39 13.49
C CYS A 55 -8.46 2.39 11.95
N SER A 56 -7.35 2.79 11.30
CA SER A 56 -7.22 2.72 9.84
C SER A 56 -7.48 1.31 9.30
N ASN A 57 -6.93 0.30 9.96
CA ASN A 57 -7.12 -1.09 9.53
C ASN A 57 -8.57 -1.56 9.68
N ILE A 58 -9.29 -1.10 10.71
CA ILE A 58 -10.73 -1.34 10.90
C ILE A 58 -11.53 -0.69 9.74
N PHE A 59 -11.29 0.59 9.45
CA PHE A 59 -11.97 1.27 8.35
C PHE A 59 -11.69 0.63 6.98
N ARG A 60 -10.47 0.15 6.75
CA ARG A 60 -10.12 -0.60 5.54
C ARG A 60 -10.89 -1.92 5.44
N ALA A 61 -11.05 -2.65 6.53
CA ALA A 61 -11.81 -3.89 6.54
C ALA A 61 -13.30 -3.66 6.23
N GLU A 62 -13.93 -2.64 6.84
CA GLU A 62 -15.33 -2.30 6.59
C GLU A 62 -15.53 -1.75 5.17
N ARG A 63 -14.62 -0.91 4.66
CA ARG A 63 -14.63 -0.44 3.27
C ARG A 63 -14.57 -1.59 2.28
N TRP A 64 -13.65 -2.54 2.50
CA TRP A 64 -13.54 -3.71 1.65
C TRP A 64 -14.78 -4.60 1.70
N ARG A 65 -15.41 -4.71 2.87
CA ARG A 65 -16.67 -5.42 3.02
C ARG A 65 -17.76 -4.84 2.11
N ASP A 66 -17.83 -3.52 1.97
CA ASP A 66 -18.79 -2.87 1.06
C ASP A 66 -18.58 -3.28 -0.40
N LEU A 67 -17.35 -3.50 -0.84
CA LEU A 67 -17.03 -4.03 -2.17
C LEU A 67 -17.30 -5.55 -2.29
N MET A 68 -17.24 -6.27 -1.19
CA MET A 68 -17.47 -7.73 -1.18
C MET A 68 -18.94 -8.10 -1.19
N LEU A 69 -19.81 -7.34 -0.51
CA LEU A 69 -21.23 -7.65 -0.37
C LEU A 69 -21.98 -7.86 -1.70
N PRO A 70 -21.71 -7.14 -2.79
CA PRO A 70 -22.33 -7.40 -4.09
C PRO A 70 -21.99 -8.76 -4.69
N ILE A 71 -20.82 -9.31 -4.37
CA ILE A 71 -20.35 -10.60 -4.92
C ILE A 71 -20.50 -11.76 -3.92
N ASP A 72 -20.57 -11.46 -2.64
CA ASP A 72 -20.82 -12.41 -1.55
C ASP A 72 -21.68 -11.72 -0.47
N PRO A 73 -23.04 -11.80 -0.57
CA PRO A 73 -23.94 -11.18 0.41
C PRO A 73 -23.73 -11.68 1.84
N ASN A 74 -23.16 -12.87 2.02
CA ASN A 74 -22.89 -13.50 3.32
C ASN A 74 -21.43 -13.24 3.79
N ALA A 75 -20.72 -12.29 3.20
CA ALA A 75 -19.35 -11.96 3.59
C ALA A 75 -19.26 -11.56 5.06
N SER A 76 -18.66 -12.41 5.89
CA SER A 76 -18.51 -12.22 7.32
C SER A 76 -17.46 -11.15 7.62
N ARG A 77 -17.77 -10.19 8.51
CA ARG A 77 -16.83 -9.17 9.00
C ARG A 77 -15.54 -9.80 9.53
N ARG A 78 -15.67 -10.82 10.37
CA ARG A 78 -14.53 -11.50 10.98
C ARG A 78 -13.62 -12.12 9.92
N ARG A 79 -14.19 -12.84 8.94
CA ARG A 79 -13.40 -13.45 7.87
C ARG A 79 -12.68 -12.41 7.02
N LEU A 80 -13.34 -11.32 6.66
CA LEU A 80 -12.71 -10.24 5.90
C LEU A 80 -11.62 -9.54 6.72
N TRP A 81 -11.84 -9.32 8.01
CA TRP A 81 -10.84 -8.81 8.93
C TRP A 81 -9.62 -9.73 9.02
N ASP A 82 -9.82 -11.02 9.25
CA ASP A 82 -8.73 -11.99 9.35
C ASP A 82 -7.95 -12.08 8.02
N SER A 83 -8.67 -12.14 6.90
CA SER A 83 -8.07 -12.16 5.56
C SER A 83 -7.24 -10.91 5.28
N LEU A 84 -7.73 -9.72 5.64
CA LEU A 84 -7.00 -8.46 5.50
C LEU A 84 -5.71 -8.47 6.32
N ASN A 85 -5.77 -8.87 7.57
CA ASN A 85 -4.62 -8.88 8.49
C ASN A 85 -3.56 -9.90 8.08
N ILE A 86 -3.96 -11.11 7.70
CA ILE A 86 -3.05 -12.13 7.18
C ILE A 86 -2.37 -11.62 5.91
N GLY A 87 -3.15 -11.04 4.99
CA GLY A 87 -2.60 -10.45 3.76
C GLY A 87 -1.62 -9.31 4.02
N ASN A 88 -1.93 -8.41 4.97
CA ASN A 88 -1.05 -7.31 5.34
C ASN A 88 0.27 -7.84 5.94
N ALA A 89 0.22 -8.79 6.88
CA ALA A 89 1.41 -9.39 7.49
C ALA A 89 2.31 -10.07 6.43
N VAL A 90 1.71 -10.81 5.51
CA VAL A 90 2.46 -11.42 4.40
C VAL A 90 3.08 -10.37 3.48
N SER A 91 2.41 -9.23 3.26
CA SER A 91 2.95 -8.14 2.43
C SER A 91 4.17 -7.47 3.05
N VAL A 92 4.30 -7.46 4.38
CA VAL A 92 5.51 -6.96 5.07
C VAL A 92 6.73 -7.80 4.69
N ALA A 93 6.57 -9.13 4.58
CA ALA A 93 7.68 -10.03 4.24
C ALA A 93 7.88 -10.19 2.73
N VAL A 94 6.79 -10.24 1.95
CA VAL A 94 6.83 -10.59 0.52
C VAL A 94 5.99 -9.61 -0.28
N PRO A 95 6.60 -8.76 -1.13
CA PRO A 95 5.87 -7.79 -1.95
C PRO A 95 4.78 -8.48 -2.76
N TRP A 96 3.59 -7.88 -2.79
CA TRP A 96 2.44 -8.34 -3.58
C TRP A 96 1.84 -9.70 -3.19
N ALA A 97 2.54 -10.54 -2.39
CA ALA A 97 2.03 -11.85 -2.01
C ALA A 97 0.80 -11.75 -1.09
N GLY A 98 0.75 -10.72 -0.26
CA GLY A 98 -0.41 -10.48 0.60
C GLY A 98 -1.72 -10.30 -0.14
N LEU A 99 -1.70 -9.72 -1.35
CA LEU A 99 -2.87 -9.63 -2.21
C LEU A 99 -3.42 -11.01 -2.57
N LEU A 100 -2.54 -11.94 -2.96
CA LEU A 100 -2.92 -13.31 -3.34
C LEU A 100 -3.40 -14.11 -2.12
N VAL A 101 -2.71 -13.96 -0.98
CA VAL A 101 -3.08 -14.62 0.28
C VAL A 101 -4.42 -14.10 0.80
N ARG A 102 -4.63 -12.78 0.78
CA ARG A 102 -5.90 -12.15 1.14
C ARG A 102 -7.05 -12.68 0.29
N THR A 103 -6.86 -12.80 -1.02
CA THR A 103 -7.85 -13.37 -1.94
C THR A 103 -8.15 -14.83 -1.61
N GLY A 104 -7.12 -15.63 -1.34
CA GLY A 104 -7.25 -17.05 -1.02
C GLY A 104 -7.93 -17.33 0.31
N ALA A 105 -7.71 -16.50 1.33
CA ALA A 105 -8.27 -16.66 2.67
C ALA A 105 -9.81 -16.46 2.73
N VAL A 106 -10.39 -15.75 1.74
CA VAL A 106 -11.85 -15.56 1.65
C VAL A 106 -12.55 -16.69 0.89
N LYS A 107 -11.80 -17.45 0.07
CA LYS A 107 -12.33 -18.54 -0.76
C LYS A 107 -13.07 -19.57 0.09
N GLY A 108 -14.29 -19.91 -0.26
CA GLY A 108 -14.99 -21.07 0.31
C GLY A 108 -16.47 -20.88 0.67
N ASN A 109 -17.07 -19.68 0.55
CA ASN A 109 -18.47 -19.44 0.92
C ASN A 109 -19.22 -18.53 -0.07
N GLY A 110 -18.97 -18.68 -1.38
CA GLY A 110 -19.74 -17.92 -2.40
C GLY A 110 -18.90 -16.98 -3.26
N ALA A 111 -17.81 -16.39 -2.73
CA ALA A 111 -16.92 -15.57 -3.53
C ALA A 111 -15.87 -16.42 -4.25
N SER A 112 -15.78 -16.29 -5.57
CA SER A 112 -14.70 -16.87 -6.37
C SER A 112 -13.40 -16.06 -6.19
N TYR A 113 -12.25 -16.71 -6.41
CA TYR A 113 -10.94 -16.10 -6.25
C TYR A 113 -10.76 -14.86 -7.16
N ASP A 114 -11.15 -14.97 -8.42
CA ASP A 114 -11.07 -13.94 -9.45
C ASP A 114 -11.91 -12.70 -9.11
N LYS A 115 -13.18 -12.90 -8.70
CA LYS A 115 -14.05 -11.78 -8.28
C LYS A 115 -13.49 -11.08 -7.03
N THR A 116 -13.01 -11.84 -6.03
CA THR A 116 -12.38 -11.27 -4.83
C THR A 116 -11.14 -10.46 -5.19
N LEU A 117 -10.30 -10.97 -6.10
CA LEU A 117 -9.15 -10.22 -6.61
C LEU A 117 -9.57 -8.90 -7.25
N GLY A 118 -10.63 -8.90 -8.05
CA GLY A 118 -11.18 -7.69 -8.66
C GLY A 118 -11.59 -6.63 -7.64
N THR A 119 -12.20 -7.00 -6.50
CA THR A 119 -12.53 -6.04 -5.44
C THR A 119 -11.29 -5.43 -4.78
N ILE A 120 -10.22 -6.21 -4.62
CA ILE A 120 -8.97 -5.71 -4.06
C ILE A 120 -8.28 -4.75 -5.06
N LEU A 121 -8.32 -5.06 -6.35
CA LEU A 121 -7.82 -4.14 -7.39
C LEU A 121 -8.61 -2.83 -7.40
N MET A 122 -9.95 -2.90 -7.26
CA MET A 122 -10.79 -1.71 -7.11
C MET A 122 -10.42 -0.89 -5.87
N GLU A 123 -10.19 -1.53 -4.73
CA GLU A 123 -9.70 -0.88 -3.51
C GLU A 123 -8.38 -0.12 -3.78
N ARG A 124 -7.43 -0.74 -4.48
CA ARG A 124 -6.14 -0.12 -4.83
C ARG A 124 -6.28 1.07 -5.78
N THR A 125 -7.14 0.93 -6.79
CA THR A 125 -7.43 2.04 -7.71
C THR A 125 -8.02 3.23 -6.96
N TRP A 126 -8.95 2.97 -6.02
CA TRP A 126 -9.53 4.02 -5.19
C TRP A 126 -8.49 4.69 -4.30
N ASP A 127 -7.60 3.91 -3.66
CA ASP A 127 -6.52 4.46 -2.85
C ASP A 127 -5.57 5.34 -3.69
N MET A 128 -5.25 4.95 -4.93
CA MET A 128 -4.44 5.78 -5.84
C MET A 128 -5.13 7.09 -6.23
N LEU A 129 -6.45 7.06 -6.48
CA LEU A 129 -7.23 8.28 -6.72
C LEU A 129 -7.20 9.21 -5.50
N MET A 130 -7.31 8.67 -4.30
CA MET A 130 -7.23 9.46 -3.06
C MET A 130 -5.84 10.09 -2.89
N VAL A 131 -4.75 9.34 -3.13
CA VAL A 131 -3.37 9.88 -3.12
C VAL A 131 -3.25 11.05 -4.11
N LEU A 132 -3.73 10.88 -5.33
CA LEU A 132 -3.67 11.92 -6.36
C LEU A 132 -4.45 13.17 -5.93
N LEU A 133 -5.66 13.00 -5.40
CA LEU A 133 -6.48 14.11 -4.89
C LEU A 133 -5.78 14.85 -3.74
N LEU A 134 -5.16 14.12 -2.81
CA LEU A 134 -4.43 14.72 -1.69
C LEU A 134 -3.20 15.49 -2.16
N ILE A 135 -2.43 14.94 -3.09
CA ILE A 135 -1.27 15.63 -3.67
C ILE A 135 -1.72 16.91 -4.41
N ILE A 136 -2.77 16.83 -5.24
CA ILE A 136 -3.30 17.99 -5.95
C ILE A 136 -3.79 19.04 -4.95
N SER A 137 -4.54 18.66 -3.91
CA SER A 137 -5.03 19.59 -2.91
C SER A 137 -3.89 20.26 -2.13
N ALA A 138 -2.82 19.53 -1.81
CA ALA A 138 -1.65 20.05 -1.14
C ALA A 138 -0.90 21.08 -2.03
N VAL A 139 -0.75 20.78 -3.32
CA VAL A 139 -0.14 21.71 -4.30
C VAL A 139 -0.97 22.99 -4.43
N LEU A 140 -2.30 22.87 -4.46
CA LEU A 140 -3.20 24.04 -4.57
C LEU A 140 -3.21 24.88 -3.29
N ALA A 141 -3.08 24.25 -2.12
CA ALA A 141 -3.07 24.94 -0.83
C ALA A 141 -1.72 25.61 -0.53
N ASN A 142 -0.61 25.02 -0.96
CA ASN A 142 0.76 25.47 -0.65
C ASN A 142 1.62 25.45 -1.93
N SER A 143 1.34 26.37 -2.86
CA SER A 143 1.80 26.32 -4.24
C SER A 143 3.31 26.50 -4.48
N GLY A 144 4.10 26.92 -3.46
CA GLY A 144 5.54 27.19 -3.62
C GLY A 144 6.40 25.94 -3.47
N ASP A 145 6.51 25.45 -2.25
CA ASP A 145 7.55 24.45 -1.89
C ASP A 145 7.15 23.03 -2.24
N ILE A 146 5.87 22.67 -2.04
CA ILE A 146 5.35 21.35 -2.41
C ILE A 146 5.38 21.16 -3.93
N ALA A 147 4.97 22.20 -4.70
CA ALA A 147 5.02 22.16 -6.15
C ALA A 147 6.46 22.01 -6.66
N ARG A 148 7.40 22.78 -6.11
CA ARG A 148 8.84 22.66 -6.44
C ARG A 148 9.37 21.28 -6.09
N PHE A 149 9.07 20.75 -4.91
CA PHE A 149 9.47 19.40 -4.53
C PHE A 149 8.98 18.35 -5.54
N LEU A 150 7.71 18.39 -5.91
CA LEU A 150 7.13 17.43 -6.86
C LEU A 150 7.74 17.61 -8.27
N ILE A 151 7.98 18.84 -8.70
CA ILE A 151 8.61 19.11 -9.99
C ILE A 151 10.07 18.65 -9.97
N ASP A 152 10.88 19.15 -9.05
CA ASP A 152 12.33 18.96 -9.07
C ASP A 152 12.78 17.56 -8.64
N LYS A 153 12.07 16.96 -7.67
CA LYS A 153 12.47 15.64 -7.10
C LYS A 153 11.70 14.46 -7.66
N VAL A 154 10.56 14.69 -8.32
CA VAL A 154 9.74 13.62 -8.89
C VAL A 154 9.60 13.78 -10.41
N ALA A 155 9.01 14.89 -10.88
CA ALA A 155 8.66 15.03 -12.29
C ALA A 155 9.90 15.20 -13.20
N VAL A 156 10.84 16.05 -12.86
CA VAL A 156 12.05 16.30 -13.67
C VAL A 156 12.94 15.06 -13.77
N PRO A 157 13.29 14.35 -12.67
CA PRO A 157 14.06 13.10 -12.76
C PRO A 157 13.32 12.02 -13.55
N PHE A 158 12.00 11.95 -13.44
CA PHE A 158 11.18 11.00 -14.21
C PHE A 158 11.18 11.38 -15.70
N ALA A 159 10.91 12.64 -16.04
CA ALA A 159 10.90 13.13 -17.42
C ALA A 159 12.28 13.01 -18.08
N GLY A 160 13.37 13.29 -17.35
CA GLY A 160 14.73 13.13 -17.84
C GLY A 160 15.13 11.68 -18.14
N ARG A 161 14.44 10.70 -17.54
CA ARG A 161 14.61 9.27 -17.84
C ARG A 161 13.66 8.76 -18.93
N MET A 162 12.65 9.54 -19.30
CA MET A 162 11.70 9.24 -20.37
C MET A 162 12.32 9.58 -21.73
N ASN A 163 13.22 8.71 -22.20
CA ASN A 163 13.76 8.80 -23.56
C ASN A 163 12.91 7.95 -24.53
N LEU A 164 13.18 8.11 -25.84
CA LEU A 164 12.46 7.39 -26.89
C LEU A 164 12.44 5.86 -26.65
N VAL A 165 13.54 5.30 -26.18
CA VAL A 165 13.66 3.84 -25.93
C VAL A 165 12.70 3.42 -24.81
N VAL A 166 12.65 4.16 -23.71
CA VAL A 166 11.69 3.87 -22.60
C VAL A 166 10.26 3.99 -23.08
N CYS A 167 9.93 5.02 -23.86
CA CYS A 167 8.59 5.18 -24.44
C CYS A 167 8.23 4.01 -25.36
N LEU A 168 9.14 3.61 -26.23
CA LEU A 168 8.94 2.47 -27.14
C LEU A 168 8.78 1.15 -26.37
N VAL A 169 9.57 0.93 -25.32
CA VAL A 169 9.44 -0.26 -24.46
C VAL A 169 8.09 -0.28 -23.74
N LEU A 170 7.64 0.85 -23.18
CA LEU A 170 6.32 0.95 -22.55
C LEU A 170 5.20 0.71 -23.56
N LEU A 171 5.27 1.30 -24.74
CA LEU A 171 4.31 1.07 -25.83
C LEU A 171 4.28 -0.40 -26.26
N ALA A 172 5.46 -1.02 -26.41
CA ALA A 172 5.56 -2.43 -26.76
C ALA A 172 4.96 -3.33 -25.67
N LEU A 173 5.18 -3.03 -24.38
CA LEU A 173 4.57 -3.76 -23.27
C LEU A 173 3.02 -3.61 -23.25
N ILE A 174 2.52 -2.40 -23.50
CA ILE A 174 1.08 -2.15 -23.60
C ILE A 174 0.49 -2.92 -24.79
N ALA A 175 1.13 -2.85 -25.96
CA ALA A 175 0.71 -3.56 -27.14
C ALA A 175 0.74 -5.10 -26.95
N LEU A 176 1.77 -5.61 -26.27
CA LEU A 176 1.89 -7.04 -25.94
C LEU A 176 0.78 -7.47 -24.96
N ALA A 177 0.48 -6.65 -23.95
CA ALA A 177 -0.60 -6.92 -23.01
C ALA A 177 -1.98 -6.89 -23.71
N ALA A 178 -2.24 -5.86 -24.53
CA ALA A 178 -3.47 -5.75 -25.30
C ALA A 178 -3.63 -6.89 -26.31
N GLY A 179 -2.55 -7.22 -27.02
CA GLY A 179 -2.51 -8.35 -27.96
C GLY A 179 -2.71 -9.69 -27.26
N GLY A 180 -2.12 -9.87 -26.07
CA GLY A 180 -2.33 -11.07 -25.23
C GLY A 180 -3.78 -11.22 -24.77
N ILE A 181 -4.40 -10.13 -24.31
CA ILE A 181 -5.83 -10.12 -23.95
C ILE A 181 -6.69 -10.44 -25.18
N TRP A 182 -6.44 -9.76 -26.28
CA TRP A 182 -7.15 -10.02 -27.53
C TRP A 182 -7.01 -11.50 -27.96
N PHE A 183 -5.79 -12.05 -27.92
CA PHE A 183 -5.52 -13.45 -28.26
C PHE A 183 -6.32 -14.41 -27.35
N ILE A 184 -6.35 -14.18 -26.04
CA ILE A 184 -7.10 -14.98 -25.07
C ILE A 184 -8.59 -14.99 -25.44
N TYR A 185 -9.18 -13.82 -25.72
CA TYR A 185 -10.60 -13.73 -26.07
C TYR A 185 -10.91 -14.27 -27.46
N HIS A 186 -10.02 -14.08 -28.44
CA HIS A 186 -10.18 -14.58 -29.80
C HIS A 186 -10.18 -16.10 -29.83
N PHE A 187 -9.27 -16.75 -29.12
CA PHE A 187 -9.15 -18.21 -29.08
C PHE A 187 -9.93 -18.87 -27.93
N ARG A 188 -10.75 -18.12 -27.21
CA ARG A 188 -11.53 -18.59 -26.05
C ARG A 188 -12.33 -19.87 -26.36
N LYS A 189 -13.01 -19.91 -27.50
CA LYS A 189 -13.87 -21.04 -27.91
C LYS A 189 -13.10 -22.26 -28.43
N GLN A 190 -11.86 -22.08 -28.82
CA GLN A 190 -11.06 -23.11 -29.47
C GLN A 190 -10.19 -23.88 -28.46
N TRP A 191 -9.70 -23.21 -27.41
CA TRP A 191 -8.75 -23.78 -26.46
C TRP A 191 -9.28 -23.68 -25.02
N PRO A 192 -9.44 -24.83 -24.30
CA PRO A 192 -9.94 -24.80 -22.92
C PRO A 192 -9.12 -23.93 -21.98
N LEU A 193 -7.80 -23.81 -22.23
CA LEU A 193 -6.93 -22.92 -21.46
C LEU A 193 -7.30 -21.45 -21.66
N MET A 194 -7.61 -21.05 -22.88
CA MET A 194 -8.00 -19.66 -23.20
C MET A 194 -9.36 -19.33 -22.60
N ASP A 195 -10.31 -20.27 -22.62
CA ASP A 195 -11.61 -20.06 -21.96
C ASP A 195 -11.45 -19.90 -20.45
N LYS A 196 -10.58 -20.69 -19.81
CA LYS A 196 -10.27 -20.56 -18.38
C LYS A 196 -9.64 -19.21 -18.07
N LEU A 197 -8.68 -18.74 -18.89
CA LEU A 197 -8.03 -17.45 -18.71
C LEU A 197 -9.01 -16.29 -18.94
N ALA A 198 -9.82 -16.35 -19.99
CA ALA A 198 -10.86 -15.36 -20.26
C ALA A 198 -11.88 -15.29 -19.12
N SER A 199 -12.36 -16.43 -18.63
CA SER A 199 -13.29 -16.49 -17.49
C SER A 199 -12.68 -15.89 -16.22
N TRP A 200 -11.39 -16.07 -16.01
CA TRP A 200 -10.67 -15.48 -14.87
C TRP A 200 -10.56 -13.95 -14.99
N ILE A 201 -10.30 -13.44 -16.21
CA ILE A 201 -10.31 -11.99 -16.49
C ILE A 201 -11.72 -11.43 -16.30
N ASP A 202 -12.75 -12.09 -16.84
CA ASP A 202 -14.15 -11.69 -16.69
C ASP A 202 -14.56 -11.59 -15.22
N GLY A 203 -14.21 -12.61 -14.40
CA GLY A 203 -14.49 -12.60 -12.98
C GLY A 203 -13.76 -11.48 -12.24
N THR A 204 -12.51 -11.21 -12.60
CA THR A 204 -11.74 -10.07 -12.04
C THR A 204 -12.39 -8.73 -12.38
N LEU A 205 -12.87 -8.57 -13.63
CA LEU A 205 -13.61 -7.36 -14.06
C LEU A 205 -14.95 -7.20 -13.32
N VAL A 206 -15.67 -8.30 -13.06
CA VAL A 206 -16.89 -8.27 -12.23
C VAL A 206 -16.58 -7.76 -10.83
N GLY A 207 -15.55 -8.31 -10.19
CA GLY A 207 -15.10 -7.84 -8.88
C GLY A 207 -14.64 -6.37 -8.89
N PHE A 208 -13.92 -5.94 -9.91
CA PHE A 208 -13.51 -4.54 -10.07
C PHE A 208 -14.72 -3.61 -10.24
N LYS A 209 -15.71 -4.03 -11.00
CA LYS A 209 -16.95 -3.25 -11.22
C LYS A 209 -17.90 -3.27 -10.02
N SER A 210 -17.63 -4.07 -8.97
CA SER A 210 -18.51 -4.21 -7.79
C SER A 210 -18.85 -2.89 -7.10
N PHE A 211 -17.99 -1.85 -7.27
CA PHE A 211 -18.29 -0.51 -6.77
C PHE A 211 -19.59 0.09 -7.31
N LYS A 212 -19.98 -0.25 -8.54
CA LYS A 212 -21.27 0.21 -9.13
C LYS A 212 -22.46 -0.30 -8.34
N ASP A 213 -22.32 -1.51 -7.79
CA ASP A 213 -23.36 -2.26 -7.10
C ASP A 213 -23.30 -2.12 -5.58
N VAL A 214 -22.35 -1.31 -5.05
CA VAL A 214 -22.29 -0.98 -3.63
C VAL A 214 -23.57 -0.28 -3.21
N ARG A 215 -24.31 -0.90 -2.27
CA ARG A 215 -25.61 -0.42 -1.79
C ARG A 215 -25.51 0.94 -1.10
N TYR A 216 -24.46 1.15 -0.28
CA TYR A 216 -24.27 2.37 0.51
C TYR A 216 -22.97 3.08 0.08
N LYS A 217 -23.00 3.76 -1.07
CA LYS A 217 -21.84 4.49 -1.60
C LYS A 217 -21.32 5.56 -0.65
N GLY A 218 -22.21 6.25 0.06
CA GLY A 218 -21.82 7.24 1.08
C GLY A 218 -20.99 6.61 2.22
N ARG A 219 -21.33 5.39 2.66
CA ARG A 219 -20.56 4.66 3.67
C ARG A 219 -19.18 4.25 3.16
N PHE A 220 -19.08 3.81 1.92
CA PHE A 220 -17.79 3.51 1.28
C PHE A 220 -16.88 4.75 1.21
N VAL A 221 -17.44 5.89 0.79
CA VAL A 221 -16.72 7.17 0.76
C VAL A 221 -16.32 7.60 2.17
N PHE A 222 -17.22 7.50 3.14
CA PHE A 222 -16.93 7.79 4.55
C PHE A 222 -15.74 6.96 5.05
N TYR A 223 -15.74 5.64 4.85
CA TYR A 223 -14.61 4.81 5.25
C TYR A 223 -13.33 5.16 4.49
N SER A 224 -13.43 5.54 3.22
CA SER A 224 -12.27 5.99 2.45
C SER A 224 -11.65 7.25 3.03
N VAL A 225 -12.47 8.24 3.38
CA VAL A 225 -12.02 9.48 4.05
C VAL A 225 -11.41 9.15 5.41
N MET A 226 -12.06 8.31 6.22
CA MET A 226 -11.57 7.92 7.55
C MET A 226 -10.23 7.19 7.49
N VAL A 227 -9.99 6.36 6.47
CA VAL A 227 -8.68 5.71 6.25
C VAL A 227 -7.58 6.77 6.07
N TRP A 228 -7.82 7.81 5.27
CA TRP A 228 -6.82 8.84 5.01
C TRP A 228 -6.65 9.81 6.18
N LEU A 229 -7.73 10.15 6.88
CA LEU A 229 -7.66 10.95 8.11
C LEU A 229 -6.88 10.21 9.21
N THR A 230 -7.08 8.90 9.34
CA THR A 230 -6.30 8.11 10.32
C THR A 230 -4.84 7.94 9.90
N TYR A 231 -4.51 7.88 8.60
CA TYR A 231 -3.11 7.94 8.15
C TYR A 231 -2.46 9.28 8.44
N ALA A 232 -3.18 10.39 8.22
CA ALA A 232 -2.70 11.70 8.61
C ALA A 232 -2.52 11.82 10.12
N ALA A 233 -3.47 11.31 10.91
CA ALA A 233 -3.38 11.29 12.38
C ALA A 233 -2.17 10.48 12.87
N MET A 234 -1.85 9.35 12.22
CA MET A 234 -0.62 8.59 12.51
C MET A 234 0.63 9.46 12.30
N CYS A 235 0.73 10.12 11.14
CA CYS A 235 1.86 11.00 10.82
C CYS A 235 1.92 12.17 11.80
N TRP A 236 0.79 12.80 12.11
CA TRP A 236 0.72 13.91 13.05
C TRP A 236 1.14 13.48 14.47
N CYS A 237 0.69 12.34 14.96
CA CYS A 237 1.15 11.81 16.23
C CYS A 237 2.69 11.63 16.26
N VAL A 238 3.31 11.21 15.14
CA VAL A 238 4.77 11.07 15.09
C VAL A 238 5.46 12.43 14.96
N PHE A 239 4.84 13.46 14.35
CA PHE A 239 5.35 14.83 14.43
C PHE A 239 5.40 15.31 15.89
N GLU A 240 4.32 15.13 16.65
CA GLU A 240 4.25 15.46 18.07
C GLU A 240 5.23 14.62 18.93
N ALA A 241 5.57 13.41 18.48
CA ALA A 241 6.54 12.56 19.14
C ALA A 241 7.98 13.10 19.03
N ILE A 242 8.31 13.82 17.95
CA ILE A 242 9.66 14.30 17.63
C ILE A 242 9.72 15.82 17.84
N PRO A 243 10.40 16.34 18.86
CA PRO A 243 10.42 17.78 19.16
C PRO A 243 10.79 18.67 17.98
N ALA A 244 11.70 18.20 17.11
CA ALA A 244 12.10 18.96 15.91
C ALA A 244 10.98 19.10 14.85
N LEU A 245 9.88 18.33 14.94
CA LEU A 245 8.77 18.33 13.98
C LEU A 245 7.44 18.80 14.60
N GLU A 246 7.38 19.14 15.88
CA GLU A 246 6.13 19.52 16.58
C GLU A 246 5.47 20.81 16.02
N HIS A 247 6.21 21.60 15.23
CA HIS A 247 5.68 22.77 14.54
C HIS A 247 4.86 22.42 13.30
N LEU A 248 4.92 21.17 12.81
CA LEU A 248 4.18 20.71 11.64
C LEU A 248 2.73 20.38 12.01
N ASN A 249 1.83 20.78 11.14
CA ASN A 249 0.40 20.67 11.40
C ASN A 249 -0.23 19.41 10.74
N PHE A 250 -1.54 19.23 10.93
CA PHE A 250 -2.28 18.09 10.39
C PHE A 250 -2.35 18.07 8.86
N ALA A 251 -2.31 19.22 8.18
CA ALA A 251 -2.28 19.28 6.71
C ALA A 251 -0.93 18.77 6.17
N ASP A 252 0.18 19.09 6.86
CA ASP A 252 1.50 18.56 6.55
C ASP A 252 1.52 17.04 6.73
N ALA A 253 0.90 16.54 7.80
CA ALA A 253 0.77 15.10 8.05
C ALA A 253 -0.05 14.39 6.95
N LEU A 254 -1.10 15.02 6.45
CA LEU A 254 -1.90 14.50 5.36
C LEU A 254 -1.06 14.40 4.07
N PHE A 255 -0.27 15.42 3.77
CA PHE A 255 0.64 15.42 2.63
C PHE A 255 1.74 14.34 2.77
N ILE A 256 2.41 14.26 3.91
CA ILE A 256 3.45 13.25 4.17
C ILE A 256 2.87 11.83 4.10
N SER A 257 1.64 11.62 4.57
CA SER A 257 0.98 10.32 4.43
C SER A 257 0.72 9.93 2.96
N ALA A 258 0.39 10.91 2.12
CA ALA A 258 0.22 10.70 0.68
C ALA A 258 1.57 10.39 0.00
N VAL A 259 2.62 11.15 0.30
CA VAL A 259 3.99 10.91 -0.20
C VAL A 259 4.48 9.52 0.22
N GLY A 260 4.34 9.17 1.50
CA GLY A 260 4.73 7.86 2.02
C GLY A 260 4.01 6.70 1.31
N SER A 261 2.74 6.91 0.93
CA SER A 261 1.95 5.89 0.22
C SER A 261 2.48 5.59 -1.19
N LEU A 262 3.21 6.51 -1.84
CA LEU A 262 3.87 6.28 -3.12
C LEU A 262 4.95 5.18 -3.04
N SER A 263 5.52 4.94 -1.86
CA SER A 263 6.46 3.84 -1.64
C SER A 263 5.88 2.46 -1.98
N SER A 264 4.55 2.31 -1.91
CA SER A 264 3.85 1.07 -2.25
C SER A 264 3.92 0.70 -3.74
N LEU A 265 4.29 1.65 -4.61
CA LEU A 265 4.53 1.41 -6.04
C LEU A 265 5.87 0.69 -6.27
N VAL A 266 6.80 0.81 -5.34
CA VAL A 266 8.11 0.14 -5.42
C VAL A 266 7.96 -1.30 -4.90
N PRO A 267 8.36 -2.31 -5.70
CA PRO A 267 8.15 -3.72 -5.35
C PRO A 267 9.20 -4.23 -4.35
N VAL A 268 9.28 -3.61 -3.18
CA VAL A 268 10.18 -4.00 -2.08
C VAL A 268 9.39 -4.57 -0.90
N PRO A 269 9.95 -5.51 -0.12
CA PRO A 269 9.31 -6.06 1.06
C PRO A 269 8.85 -4.96 2.01
N GLY A 270 7.57 -4.94 2.37
CA GLY A 270 6.99 -3.99 3.31
C GLY A 270 7.11 -2.50 2.95
N GLY A 271 7.73 -2.14 1.83
CA GLY A 271 8.06 -0.74 1.51
C GLY A 271 9.39 -0.28 2.14
N PHE A 272 10.14 -1.17 2.78
CA PHE A 272 11.41 -0.85 3.45
C PHE A 272 12.40 -0.15 2.52
N GLY A 273 13.05 0.88 3.01
CA GLY A 273 13.96 1.72 2.24
C GLY A 273 13.23 2.75 1.38
N ALA A 274 12.27 2.33 0.54
CA ALA A 274 11.53 3.25 -0.32
C ALA A 274 10.71 4.28 0.49
N TYR A 275 10.00 3.83 1.53
CA TYR A 275 9.26 4.70 2.43
C TYR A 275 10.21 5.66 3.15
N HIS A 276 11.29 5.13 3.74
CA HIS A 276 12.27 5.90 4.48
C HIS A 276 12.89 7.01 3.62
N TYR A 277 13.33 6.66 2.42
CA TYR A 277 13.94 7.61 1.51
C TYR A 277 12.97 8.71 1.07
N LEU A 278 11.77 8.34 0.61
CA LEU A 278 10.79 9.29 0.11
C LEU A 278 10.30 10.26 1.19
N VAL A 279 10.03 9.75 2.38
CA VAL A 279 9.53 10.54 3.49
C VAL A 279 10.62 11.43 4.06
N ALA A 280 11.84 10.91 4.26
CA ALA A 280 12.97 11.72 4.72
C ALA A 280 13.29 12.83 3.71
N LEU A 281 13.26 12.53 2.41
CA LEU A 281 13.46 13.51 1.35
C LEU A 281 12.41 14.62 1.40
N ALA A 282 11.13 14.27 1.59
CA ALA A 282 10.05 15.26 1.70
C ALA A 282 10.22 16.13 2.95
N ILE A 283 10.47 15.52 4.11
CA ILE A 283 10.64 16.23 5.39
C ILE A 283 11.86 17.15 5.35
N SER A 284 12.98 16.70 4.79
CA SER A 284 14.18 17.52 4.73
C SER A 284 14.08 18.64 3.69
N THR A 285 13.48 18.38 2.53
CA THR A 285 13.45 19.36 1.42
C THR A 285 12.37 20.41 1.60
N ILE A 286 11.20 20.02 2.11
CA ILE A 286 10.03 20.92 2.21
C ILE A 286 10.01 21.65 3.55
N TYR A 287 10.29 20.93 4.62
CA TYR A 287 10.17 21.48 5.98
C TYR A 287 11.51 21.84 6.62
N GLY A 288 12.63 21.66 5.89
CA GLY A 288 13.95 22.11 6.33
C GLY A 288 14.53 21.32 7.53
N ALA A 289 13.92 20.20 7.93
CA ALA A 289 14.44 19.37 8.98
C ALA A 289 15.70 18.59 8.52
N SER A 290 16.52 18.12 9.47
CA SER A 290 17.69 17.32 9.14
C SER A 290 17.27 15.97 8.49
N TRP A 291 18.18 15.39 7.71
CA TRP A 291 17.95 14.07 7.12
C TRP A 291 17.72 12.99 8.19
N GLU A 292 18.47 13.06 9.29
CA GLU A 292 18.36 12.17 10.46
C GLU A 292 16.96 12.25 11.08
N THR A 293 16.42 13.46 11.23
CA THR A 293 15.06 13.69 11.72
C THR A 293 14.02 13.09 10.77
N GLY A 294 14.21 13.23 9.47
CA GLY A 294 13.34 12.62 8.46
C GLY A 294 13.38 11.08 8.50
N ILE A 295 14.55 10.48 8.66
CA ILE A 295 14.70 9.03 8.83
C ILE A 295 14.13 8.57 10.15
N LEU A 296 14.32 9.30 11.24
CA LEU A 296 13.73 8.99 12.55
C LEU A 296 12.20 8.96 12.46
N PHE A 297 11.60 9.98 11.86
CA PHE A 297 10.16 10.01 11.59
C PHE A 297 9.71 8.80 10.78
N ALA A 298 10.38 8.54 9.65
CA ALA A 298 10.02 7.43 8.77
C ALA A 298 10.10 6.08 9.50
N THR A 299 11.15 5.87 10.32
CA THR A 299 11.31 4.68 11.14
C THR A 299 10.18 4.55 12.16
N LEU A 300 9.92 5.57 12.97
CA LEU A 300 8.88 5.51 14.00
C LEU A 300 7.50 5.28 13.39
N ASN A 301 7.17 5.94 12.27
CA ASN A 301 5.85 5.82 11.65
C ASN A 301 5.67 4.48 10.92
N HIS A 302 6.68 4.03 10.18
CA HIS A 302 6.58 2.83 9.35
C HIS A 302 6.72 1.55 10.17
N GLU A 303 7.74 1.46 11.05
CA GLU A 303 8.02 0.23 11.77
C GLU A 303 6.99 -0.04 12.87
N SER A 304 6.48 0.99 13.56
CA SER A 304 5.41 0.82 14.53
C SER A 304 4.14 0.23 13.88
N ARG A 305 3.79 0.71 12.69
CA ARG A 305 2.69 0.16 11.90
C ARG A 305 3.00 -1.26 11.40
N ALA A 306 4.20 -1.53 10.89
CA ALA A 306 4.59 -2.85 10.40
C ALA A 306 4.51 -3.89 11.52
N LEU A 307 4.97 -3.57 12.72
CA LEU A 307 4.85 -4.43 13.91
C LEU A 307 3.37 -4.71 14.25
N LEU A 308 2.52 -3.68 14.26
CA LEU A 308 1.08 -3.88 14.47
C LEU A 308 0.49 -4.86 13.45
N LEU A 309 0.81 -4.70 12.15
CA LEU A 309 0.29 -5.57 11.08
C LEU A 309 0.77 -7.01 11.24
N LEU A 310 2.01 -7.23 11.68
CA LEU A 310 2.53 -8.57 11.96
C LEU A 310 1.80 -9.22 13.14
N VAL A 311 1.57 -8.48 14.24
CA VAL A 311 0.81 -8.95 15.41
C VAL A 311 -0.63 -9.29 15.03
N LEU A 312 -1.33 -8.39 14.34
CA LEU A 312 -2.70 -8.63 13.89
C LEU A 312 -2.80 -9.81 12.93
N GLY A 313 -1.83 -9.96 12.01
CA GLY A 313 -1.77 -11.10 11.10
C GLY A 313 -1.53 -12.42 11.82
N GLY A 314 -0.68 -12.44 12.84
CA GLY A 314 -0.46 -13.60 13.71
C GLY A 314 -1.74 -14.01 14.44
N ILE A 315 -2.41 -13.07 15.11
CA ILE A 315 -3.68 -13.29 15.81
C ILE A 315 -4.74 -13.83 14.85
N SER A 316 -4.89 -13.20 13.68
CA SER A 316 -5.88 -13.59 12.66
C SER A 316 -5.58 -14.97 12.07
N SER A 317 -4.31 -15.35 11.94
CA SER A 317 -3.91 -16.68 11.47
C SER A 317 -4.33 -17.77 12.45
N VAL A 318 -4.13 -17.57 13.75
CA VAL A 318 -4.59 -18.50 14.80
C VAL A 318 -6.11 -18.55 14.84
N SER A 319 -6.79 -17.39 14.80
CA SER A 319 -8.24 -17.27 14.80
C SER A 319 -8.88 -18.10 13.66
N SER A 320 -8.36 -17.95 12.43
CA SER A 320 -8.89 -18.63 11.25
C SER A 320 -8.71 -20.16 11.30
N GLN A 321 -7.62 -20.66 11.92
CA GLN A 321 -7.39 -22.11 12.10
C GLN A 321 -8.38 -22.73 13.10
N ILE A 322 -8.70 -22.00 14.19
CA ILE A 322 -9.66 -22.46 15.19
C ILE A 322 -11.05 -22.60 14.56
N ASP A 323 -11.47 -21.63 13.74
CA ASP A 323 -12.77 -21.68 13.06
C ASP A 323 -12.84 -22.80 12.00
N GLY A 324 -11.74 -23.10 11.33
CA GLY A 324 -11.64 -24.22 10.39
C GLY A 324 -11.86 -25.58 11.08
N LYS A 325 -11.28 -25.78 12.27
CA LYS A 325 -11.42 -27.02 13.07
C LYS A 325 -12.80 -27.21 13.67
N LYS A 326 -13.58 -26.16 13.89
CA LYS A 326 -14.96 -26.26 14.42
C LYS A 326 -15.99 -26.63 13.34
N LYS A 327 -15.63 -26.58 12.08
CA LYS A 327 -16.50 -26.87 10.92
C LYS A 327 -16.19 -28.20 10.24
N SER A 328 -15.08 -28.84 10.57
CA SER A 328 -14.73 -30.23 10.22
C SER A 328 -15.17 -31.19 11.31
#